data_f7b6d4e2701e1ecdbfbbd523685b9599
#
_entry.id   f7b6d4e2701e1ecdbfbbd523685b9599
#
_cell.length_a   1.000
_cell.length_b   1.000
_cell.length_c   1.000
_cell.angle_alpha   90.00
_cell.angle_beta   90.00
_cell.angle_gamma   90.00
#
_symmetry.space_group_name_H-M   'P 1'
#
loop_
_entity.id
_entity.type
_entity.pdbx_description
1 polymer ?
#
loop_
_entity_poly.entity_id
_entity_poly.type
_entity_poly.pdbx_seq_one_letter_code
_entity_poly.pdbx_strand_id
1 'polypeptide(L)' 'MTTSQSETGQVTGTKDKDYNIIWFTEQCLSNVLRLETYAQDAERDGDEDLANFFRRAQGESRKGAEQGKEMLRKRLAG' A
#
# COMPACT_ATOMS: atom_id res chain seq x y z
N MET A 1 16.47 -16.27 -4.45
CA MET A 1 16.31 -16.00 -4.31
C MET A 1 16.06 -15.93 -3.79
N THR A 2 16.29 -15.55 -3.71
CA THR A 2 16.08 -15.22 -3.38
C THR A 2 16.15 -14.80 -2.95
N THR A 3 16.49 -14.50 -2.79
CA THR A 3 16.57 -13.96 -2.46
C THR A 3 16.44 -13.49 -2.19
N SER A 4 16.70 -13.63 -2.27
CA SER A 4 16.66 -12.86 -2.06
C SER A 4 15.87 -12.34 -1.41
N GLN A 5 15.21 -12.57 -0.73
CA GLN A 5 14.40 -12.00 -0.03
C GLN A 5 14.84 -11.38 1.20
N SER A 6 15.49 -11.97 2.20
CA SER A 6 16.26 -11.20 3.14
C SER A 6 17.25 -10.42 2.36
N GLU A 7 17.69 -10.99 1.30
CA GLU A 7 18.52 -10.27 0.40
C GLU A 7 17.83 -9.06 -0.12
N THR A 8 16.55 -9.17 -0.33
CA THR A 8 15.77 -8.07 -0.77
C THR A 8 15.87 -6.94 0.22
N GLY A 9 15.88 -7.26 1.48
CA GLY A 9 16.03 -6.27 2.51
C GLY A 9 17.30 -5.49 2.35
N GLN A 10 18.34 -6.13 1.81
CA GLN A 10 19.58 -5.43 1.60
C GLN A 10 19.50 -4.47 0.45
N VAL A 11 18.69 -4.81 -0.54
CA VAL A 11 18.61 -4.01 -1.74
C VAL A 11 17.65 -2.86 -1.57
N THR A 12 16.46 -3.13 -1.11
CA THR A 12 15.42 -2.12 -1.08
C THR A 12 15.02 -1.72 0.31
N GLY A 13 15.21 -2.61 1.26
CA GLY A 13 14.85 -2.32 2.62
C GLY A 13 16.07 -2.03 3.43
N THR A 14 15.84 -1.77 4.66
CA THR A 14 16.90 -1.57 5.62
C THR A 14 16.56 -2.40 6.83
N LYS A 15 17.46 -2.39 7.80
CA LYS A 15 17.13 -3.03 9.06
C LYS A 15 16.39 -2.08 9.98
N ASP A 16 16.12 -0.89 9.50
CA ASP A 16 15.36 0.12 10.24
C ASP A 16 13.88 -0.22 10.09
N LYS A 17 13.29 -0.71 11.16
CA LYS A 17 11.89 -1.11 11.14
C LYS A 17 10.96 0.06 10.90
N ASP A 18 11.31 1.22 11.42
CA ASP A 18 10.46 2.39 11.25
C ASP A 18 10.48 2.85 9.80
N TYR A 19 11.63 2.76 9.16
CA TYR A 19 11.70 3.08 7.74
C TYR A 19 10.81 2.15 6.93
N ASN A 20 10.81 0.87 7.30
CA ASN A 20 9.97 -0.10 6.60
C ASN A 20 8.50 0.25 6.71
N ILE A 21 8.07 0.74 7.88
CA ILE A 21 6.69 1.15 8.07
C ILE A 21 6.38 2.38 7.22
N ILE A 22 7.31 3.31 7.14
CA ILE A 22 7.14 4.50 6.32
C ILE A 22 6.92 4.10 4.87
N TRP A 23 7.76 3.21 4.36
CA TRP A 23 7.64 2.81 2.98
C TRP A 23 6.34 2.05 2.73
N PHE A 24 5.99 1.13 3.64
CA PHE A 24 4.73 0.40 3.49
C PHE A 24 3.56 1.37 3.42
N THR A 25 3.54 2.35 4.33
CA THR A 25 2.45 3.31 4.38
C THR A 25 2.37 4.11 3.09
N GLU A 26 3.53 4.53 2.58
CA GLU A 26 3.58 5.28 1.34
C GLU A 26 3.03 4.45 0.18
N GLN A 27 3.41 3.18 0.12
CA GLN A 27 2.93 2.31 -0.94
C GLN A 27 1.42 2.13 -0.87
N CYS A 28 0.88 2.01 0.33
CA CYS A 28 -0.57 1.90 0.48
C CYS A 28 -1.27 3.16 -0.01
N LEU A 29 -0.75 4.33 0.35
CA LEU A 29 -1.34 5.58 -0.08
C LEU A 29 -1.26 5.74 -1.60
N SER A 30 -0.11 5.42 -2.17
CA SER A 30 0.05 5.49 -3.62
C SER A 30 -0.91 4.53 -4.32
N ASN A 31 -1.10 3.36 -3.73
CA ASN A 31 -1.99 2.37 -4.33
C ASN A 31 -3.44 2.83 -4.31
N VAL A 32 -3.85 3.55 -3.25
CA VAL A 32 -5.19 4.11 -3.22
C VAL A 32 -5.42 5.02 -4.42
N LEU A 33 -4.43 5.84 -4.75
CA LEU A 33 -4.54 6.76 -5.87
C LEU A 33 -4.61 6.03 -7.21
N ARG A 34 -3.76 5.02 -7.38
CA ARG A 34 -3.79 4.25 -8.62
C ARG A 34 -5.11 3.52 -8.78
N LEU A 35 -5.61 2.94 -7.70
CA LEU A 35 -6.85 2.18 -7.77
C LEU A 35 -8.05 3.06 -8.05
N GLU A 36 -7.97 4.33 -7.66
CA GLU A 36 -9.03 5.26 -8.01
C GLU A 36 -9.14 5.38 -9.53
N THR A 37 -8.01 5.55 -10.20
CA THR A 37 -8.00 5.65 -11.65
C THR A 37 -8.50 4.36 -12.29
N TYR A 38 -8.03 3.23 -11.79
CA TYR A 38 -8.43 1.93 -12.35
C TYR A 38 -9.93 1.73 -12.22
N ALA A 39 -10.49 2.07 -11.06
CA ALA A 39 -11.92 1.92 -10.85
C ALA A 39 -12.72 2.82 -11.76
N GLN A 40 -12.26 4.07 -11.93
CA GLN A 40 -12.93 4.99 -12.82
C GLN A 40 -12.91 4.50 -14.26
N ASP A 41 -11.78 3.95 -14.70
CA ASP A 41 -11.69 3.41 -16.04
C ASP A 41 -12.68 2.27 -16.25
N ALA A 42 -12.78 1.39 -15.26
CA ALA A 42 -13.71 0.28 -15.34
C ALA A 42 -15.16 0.77 -15.36
N GLU A 43 -15.45 1.77 -14.52
CA GLU A 43 -16.79 2.34 -14.48
C GLU A 43 -17.16 2.98 -15.81
N ARG A 44 -16.23 3.70 -16.41
CA ARG A 44 -16.46 4.35 -17.68
C ARG A 44 -16.77 3.32 -18.76
N ASP A 45 -16.14 2.16 -18.69
CA ASP A 45 -16.35 1.10 -19.68
C ASP A 45 -17.56 0.24 -19.35
N GLY A 46 -18.25 0.51 -18.25
CA GLY A 46 -19.40 -0.27 -17.86
C GLY A 46 -19.08 -1.62 -17.26
N ASP A 47 -17.84 -1.83 -16.85
CA ASP A 47 -17.41 -3.10 -16.28
C ASP A 47 -17.55 -3.03 -14.76
N GLU A 48 -18.76 -3.32 -14.29
CA GLU A 48 -19.06 -3.13 -12.87
C GLU A 48 -18.34 -4.12 -11.98
N ASP A 49 -18.17 -5.35 -12.43
CA ASP A 49 -17.46 -6.35 -11.65
C ASP A 49 -16.03 -5.92 -11.40
N LEU A 50 -15.38 -5.42 -12.44
CA LEU A 50 -13.99 -4.97 -12.31
C LEU A 50 -13.91 -3.71 -11.45
N ALA A 51 -14.84 -2.79 -11.66
CA ALA A 51 -14.86 -1.58 -10.84
C ALA A 51 -15.01 -1.91 -9.37
N ASN A 52 -15.92 -2.82 -9.05
CA ASN A 52 -16.14 -3.22 -7.66
C ASN A 52 -14.90 -3.90 -7.09
N PHE A 53 -14.23 -4.70 -7.89
CA PHE A 53 -12.99 -5.33 -7.45
C PHE A 53 -11.96 -4.27 -7.07
N PHE A 54 -11.76 -3.27 -7.93
CA PHE A 54 -10.80 -2.23 -7.64
C PHE A 54 -11.21 -1.38 -6.44
N ARG A 55 -12.51 -1.15 -6.26
CA ARG A 55 -12.97 -0.39 -5.11
C ARG A 55 -12.72 -1.13 -3.81
N ARG A 56 -12.91 -2.45 -3.80
CA ARG A 56 -12.60 -3.23 -2.61
C ARG A 56 -11.10 -3.20 -2.32
N ALA A 57 -10.29 -3.36 -3.36
CA ALA A 57 -8.84 -3.31 -3.19
C ALA A 57 -8.41 -1.95 -2.66
N GLN A 58 -9.04 -0.88 -3.15
CA GLN A 58 -8.76 0.47 -2.69
C GLN A 58 -9.05 0.61 -1.20
N GLY A 59 -10.17 0.05 -0.75
CA GLY A 59 -10.52 0.08 0.66
C GLY A 59 -9.50 -0.62 1.52
N GLU A 60 -8.98 -1.75 1.06
CA GLU A 60 -7.96 -2.46 1.80
C GLU A 60 -6.66 -1.66 1.88
N SER A 61 -6.28 -1.02 0.78
CA SER A 61 -5.08 -0.19 0.78
C SER A 61 -5.24 1.01 1.69
N ARG A 62 -6.43 1.61 1.71
CA ARG A 62 -6.69 2.73 2.60
C ARG A 62 -6.58 2.30 4.06
N LYS A 63 -7.12 1.12 4.36
CA LYS A 63 -7.03 0.58 5.71
C LYS A 63 -5.58 0.35 6.10
N GLY A 64 -4.79 -0.22 5.18
CA GLY A 64 -3.38 -0.41 5.44
C GLY A 64 -2.65 0.89 5.71
N ALA A 65 -2.99 1.94 4.96
CA ALA A 65 -2.37 3.24 5.15
C ALA A 65 -2.71 3.82 6.52
N GLU A 66 -3.97 3.70 6.93
CA GLU A 66 -4.36 4.22 8.25
C GLU A 66 -3.65 3.47 9.37
N GLN A 67 -3.55 2.17 9.24
CA GLN A 67 -2.86 1.37 10.24
C GLN A 67 -1.37 1.70 10.27
N GLY A 68 -0.78 1.93 9.10
CA GLY A 68 0.62 2.31 9.02
C GLY A 68 0.87 3.65 9.68
N LYS A 69 0.00 4.63 9.45
CA LYS A 69 0.12 5.93 10.09
C LYS A 69 0.03 5.82 11.60
N GLU A 70 -0.90 5.02 12.08
CA GLU A 70 -1.06 4.85 13.51
C GLU A 70 0.17 4.19 14.13
N MET A 71 0.71 3.19 13.46
CA MET A 71 1.90 2.52 13.94
C MET A 71 3.07 3.49 14.00
N LEU A 72 3.23 4.33 12.95
CA LEU A 72 4.29 5.33 12.92
C LEU A 72 4.12 6.33 14.04
N ARG A 73 2.90 6.78 14.28
CA ARG A 73 2.65 7.74 15.33
C ARG A 73 3.15 7.21 16.66
N LYS A 74 2.86 5.95 16.95
CA LYS A 74 3.28 5.35 18.22
C LYS A 74 4.79 5.25 18.32
N ARG A 75 5.43 4.82 17.23
CA ARG A 75 6.85 4.51 17.30
C ARG A 75 7.71 5.75 17.23
N LEU A 76 7.28 6.75 16.48
CA LEU A 76 8.09 7.96 16.34
C LEU A 76 7.86 8.95 17.47
N ALA A 77 6.77 8.84 18.18
CA ALA A 77 6.48 9.72 19.29
C ALA A 77 7.26 9.34 20.53
N GLY A 78 7.67 8.11 20.60
CA GLY A 78 8.23 7.59 21.78
C GLY A 78 9.61 7.70 21.97
#